data_79e667d4d4ab1d02362d9a2ab54b443e
#
_entry.id   79e667d4d4ab1d02362d9a2ab54b443e
#
_cell.length_a   1.000
_cell.length_b   1.000
_cell.length_c   1.000
_cell.angle_alpha   90.00
_cell.angle_beta   90.00
_cell.angle_gamma   90.00
#
_symmetry.space_group_name_H-M   'P 1'
#
loop_
_entity.id
_entity.type
_entity.pdbx_description
1 polymer ?
#
loop_
_entity_poly.entity_id
_entity_poly.type
_entity_poly.pdbx_seq_one_letter_code
_entity_poly.pdbx_strand_id
1 'polypeptide(L)'
;MIRPVLIWPTTKLESRCEPVDEIHLDLLRKGNVCWLRALMADLVETLACFGGSGLSAPQFGELVNVIAIRVKHSQPEGKADVEEIIPIVNPSLKLLNGAQLISEERCLSFPKHAVKIKRASVVALSGVGLDGHAIEIGGDGALAISIQHEMDHLSGTVLTDYESQLKRDLIRVKLAKLKIKGLRYRVPTERQPT
;
A
#
# COMPACT_ATOMS: atom_id res chain seq x y z
N MET A 1 7.26 -13.48 5.00
CA MET A 1 6.10 -14.38 5.33
C MET A 1 4.81 -13.71 4.88
N ILE A 2 3.87 -14.47 4.25
CA ILE A 2 2.56 -13.90 3.87
C ILE A 2 1.76 -13.60 5.15
N ARG A 3 1.33 -12.35 5.31
CA ARG A 3 0.58 -11.89 6.49
C ARG A 3 -0.90 -11.66 6.19
N PRO A 4 -1.79 -11.85 7.18
CA PRO A 4 -3.19 -11.50 7.04
C PRO A 4 -3.35 -9.97 6.92
N VAL A 5 -4.21 -9.54 5.99
CA VAL A 5 -4.54 -8.13 5.78
C VAL A 5 -5.78 -7.76 6.58
N LEU A 6 -5.68 -6.69 7.37
CA LEU A 6 -6.79 -6.16 8.17
C LEU A 6 -7.95 -5.71 7.28
N ILE A 7 -9.16 -6.04 7.70
CA ILE A 7 -10.40 -5.59 7.06
C ILE A 7 -10.99 -4.43 7.87
N TRP A 8 -11.32 -3.34 7.19
CA TRP A 8 -12.04 -2.20 7.77
C TRP A 8 -13.47 -2.62 8.20
N PRO A 9 -14.06 -2.04 9.28
CA PRO A 9 -13.53 -0.97 10.10
C PRO A 9 -12.59 -1.50 11.21
N THR A 10 -11.51 -0.81 11.38
CA THR A 10 -10.58 -0.98 12.51
C THR A 10 -9.80 0.31 12.72
N THR A 11 -9.61 0.70 13.99
CA THR A 11 -8.90 1.92 14.36
C THR A 11 -7.48 1.98 13.79
N LYS A 12 -6.80 0.84 13.66
CA LYS A 12 -5.44 0.77 13.08
C LYS A 12 -5.37 1.25 11.63
N LEU A 13 -6.41 1.03 10.82
CA LEU A 13 -6.45 1.54 9.44
C LEU A 13 -6.81 3.03 9.36
N GLU A 14 -7.41 3.58 10.41
CA GLU A 14 -7.78 4.98 10.53
C GLU A 14 -6.78 5.79 11.39
N SER A 15 -5.65 5.17 11.78
CA SER A 15 -4.60 5.80 12.58
C SER A 15 -3.45 6.25 11.70
N ARG A 16 -2.89 7.42 11.99
CA ARG A 16 -1.67 7.90 11.37
C ARG A 16 -0.49 7.01 11.78
N CYS A 17 0.40 6.76 10.83
CA CYS A 17 1.64 6.04 11.06
C CYS A 17 2.76 6.97 11.51
N GLU A 18 3.70 6.42 12.27
CA GLU A 18 4.89 7.12 12.74
C GLU A 18 6.08 6.85 11.80
N PRO A 19 6.99 7.81 11.64
CA PRO A 19 8.20 7.57 10.89
C PRO A 19 9.10 6.56 11.61
N VAL A 20 9.84 5.77 10.83
CA VAL A 20 10.93 4.93 11.34
C VAL A 20 12.11 5.84 11.68
N ASP A 21 12.69 5.68 12.87
CA ASP A 21 13.78 6.51 13.37
C ASP A 21 15.13 6.19 12.69
N GLU A 22 16.09 7.09 12.83
CA GLU A 22 17.42 6.97 12.24
C GLU A 22 18.23 5.78 12.77
N ILE A 23 17.98 5.31 13.99
CA ILE A 23 18.68 4.15 14.56
C ILE A 23 18.32 2.91 13.74
N HIS A 24 17.04 2.70 13.45
CA HIS A 24 16.57 1.57 12.65
C HIS A 24 16.98 1.68 11.19
N LEU A 25 17.02 2.90 10.62
CA LEU A 25 17.54 3.12 9.27
C LEU A 25 19.03 2.82 9.16
N ASP A 26 19.81 3.18 10.17
CA ASP A 26 21.24 2.87 10.23
C ASP A 26 21.50 1.35 10.36
N LEU A 27 20.70 0.65 11.15
CA LEU A 27 20.74 -0.82 11.21
C LEU A 27 20.41 -1.46 9.86
N LEU A 28 19.46 -0.89 9.12
CA LEU A 28 19.11 -1.35 7.78
C LEU A 28 20.28 -1.17 6.80
N ARG A 29 20.95 0.00 6.79
CA ARG A 29 22.15 0.30 5.98
C ARG A 29 23.31 -0.66 6.27
N LYS A 30 23.49 -1.04 7.53
CA LYS A 30 24.52 -1.99 7.97
C LYS A 30 24.17 -3.46 7.65
N GLY A 31 23.04 -3.71 7.01
CA GLY A 31 22.59 -5.06 6.64
C GLY A 31 22.13 -5.91 7.83
N ASN A 32 21.95 -5.31 9.01
CA ASN A 32 21.49 -6.04 10.18
C ASN A 32 20.06 -6.55 10.00
N VAL A 33 19.82 -7.78 10.41
CA VAL A 33 18.48 -8.35 10.46
C VAL A 33 17.73 -7.69 11.61
N CYS A 34 16.72 -6.91 11.27
CA CYS A 34 15.87 -6.21 12.24
C CYS A 34 14.41 -6.42 11.87
N TRP A 35 13.52 -6.04 12.79
CA TRP A 35 12.07 -6.11 12.57
C TRP A 35 11.64 -5.38 11.30
N LEU A 36 12.29 -4.27 10.97
CA LEU A 36 12.00 -3.46 9.79
C LEU A 36 12.24 -4.24 8.48
N ARG A 37 13.39 -4.94 8.38
CA ARG A 37 13.69 -5.79 7.21
C ARG A 37 12.69 -6.93 7.08
N ALA A 38 12.28 -7.52 8.19
CA ALA A 38 11.26 -8.56 8.19
C ALA A 38 9.89 -8.01 7.72
N LEU A 39 9.49 -6.84 8.22
CA LEU A 39 8.25 -6.17 7.78
C LEU A 39 8.26 -5.85 6.28
N MET A 40 9.37 -5.31 5.76
CA MET A 40 9.53 -5.02 4.33
C MET A 40 9.40 -6.30 3.48
N ALA A 41 10.04 -7.40 3.90
CA ALA A 41 9.94 -8.69 3.23
C ALA A 41 8.49 -9.25 3.28
N ASP A 42 7.82 -9.14 4.42
CA ASP A 42 6.43 -9.56 4.59
C ASP A 42 5.47 -8.79 3.65
N LEU A 43 5.69 -7.47 3.50
CA LEU A 43 4.92 -6.63 2.57
C LEU A 43 5.12 -7.10 1.12
N VAL A 44 6.37 -7.31 0.70
CA VAL A 44 6.72 -7.78 -0.65
C VAL A 44 6.07 -9.15 -0.94
N GLU A 45 6.28 -10.14 -0.05
CA GLU A 45 5.73 -11.48 -0.24
C GLU A 45 4.19 -11.48 -0.26
N THR A 46 3.57 -10.71 0.65
CA THR A 46 2.11 -10.61 0.72
C THR A 46 1.54 -9.94 -0.52
N LEU A 47 2.13 -8.82 -0.97
CA LEU A 47 1.72 -8.12 -2.18
C LEU A 47 1.86 -8.99 -3.42
N ALA A 48 2.97 -9.72 -3.54
CA ALA A 48 3.19 -10.67 -4.63
C ALA A 48 2.11 -11.76 -4.66
N CYS A 49 1.73 -12.27 -3.50
CA CYS A 49 0.71 -13.32 -3.38
C CYS A 49 -0.70 -12.83 -3.74
N PHE A 50 -1.05 -11.60 -3.36
CA PHE A 50 -2.37 -11.03 -3.68
C PHE A 50 -2.50 -10.46 -5.09
N GLY A 51 -1.39 -10.23 -5.81
CA GLY A 51 -1.40 -9.64 -7.15
C GLY A 51 -1.80 -8.15 -7.17
N GLY A 52 -1.76 -7.44 -6.03
CA GLY A 52 -2.08 -6.01 -5.93
C GLY A 52 -0.99 -5.11 -6.50
N SER A 53 -1.28 -3.81 -6.59
CA SER A 53 -0.34 -2.78 -7.04
C SER A 53 0.43 -2.10 -5.90
N GLY A 54 -0.09 -2.16 -4.67
CA GLY A 54 0.53 -1.63 -3.47
C GLY A 54 0.03 -2.30 -2.20
N LEU A 55 0.79 -2.13 -1.12
CA LEU A 55 0.45 -2.59 0.23
C LEU A 55 1.21 -1.77 1.28
N SER A 56 0.57 -1.46 2.39
CA SER A 56 1.12 -0.61 3.45
C SER A 56 1.12 -1.29 4.82
N ALA A 57 2.06 -0.90 5.68
CA ALA A 57 2.23 -1.48 7.02
C ALA A 57 0.97 -1.41 7.91
N PRO A 58 0.17 -0.32 7.92
CA PRO A 58 -1.07 -0.29 8.70
C PRO A 58 -2.10 -1.35 8.29
N GLN A 59 -2.03 -1.88 7.08
CA GLN A 59 -2.86 -3.01 6.66
C GLN A 59 -2.48 -4.33 7.36
N PHE A 60 -1.30 -4.42 7.96
CA PHE A 60 -0.90 -5.47 8.91
C PHE A 60 -1.12 -5.09 10.38
N GLY A 61 -1.54 -3.85 10.63
CA GLY A 61 -1.69 -3.29 11.97
C GLY A 61 -0.40 -2.73 12.56
N GLU A 62 0.64 -2.57 11.76
CA GLU A 62 1.90 -1.91 12.12
C GLU A 62 1.80 -0.41 11.76
N LEU A 63 1.82 0.46 12.76
CA LEU A 63 1.61 1.91 12.57
C LEU A 63 2.94 2.62 12.29
N VAL A 64 3.64 2.19 11.25
CA VAL A 64 4.93 2.76 10.82
C VAL A 64 4.88 3.13 9.34
N ASN A 65 5.65 4.14 8.94
CA ASN A 65 5.70 4.63 7.57
C ASN A 65 6.50 3.69 6.67
N VAL A 66 5.87 2.56 6.29
CA VAL A 66 6.44 1.58 5.35
C VAL A 66 5.36 1.15 4.37
N ILE A 67 5.71 1.16 3.08
CA ILE A 67 4.86 0.69 1.98
C ILE A 67 5.62 -0.26 1.07
N ALA A 68 4.93 -1.00 0.24
CA ALA A 68 5.50 -1.72 -0.91
C ALA A 68 4.68 -1.38 -2.15
N ILE A 69 5.34 -1.05 -3.26
CA ILE A 69 4.74 -0.65 -4.54
C ILE A 69 5.22 -1.59 -5.63
N ARG A 70 4.30 -2.04 -6.49
CA ARG A 70 4.61 -2.78 -7.71
C ARG A 70 4.91 -1.80 -8.83
N VAL A 71 6.10 -1.86 -9.37
CA VAL A 71 6.57 -1.05 -10.50
C VAL A 71 6.71 -1.94 -11.73
N LYS A 72 6.24 -1.46 -12.87
CA LYS A 72 6.42 -2.10 -14.17
C LYS A 72 7.50 -1.35 -14.95
N HIS A 73 8.50 -2.08 -15.40
CA HIS A 73 9.55 -1.57 -16.26
C HIS A 73 9.30 -2.06 -17.67
N SER A 74 8.92 -1.15 -18.56
CA SER A 74 8.75 -1.48 -19.98
C SER A 74 10.09 -1.90 -20.60
N GLN A 75 10.06 -2.99 -21.35
CA GLN A 75 11.23 -3.52 -22.03
C GLN A 75 11.19 -3.14 -23.52
N PRO A 76 12.33 -3.18 -24.22
CA PRO A 76 12.36 -3.01 -25.66
C PRO A 76 11.42 -3.97 -26.38
N GLU A 77 10.97 -3.56 -27.57
CA GLU A 77 10.01 -4.30 -28.40
C GLU A 77 10.39 -5.79 -28.53
N GLY A 78 9.43 -6.67 -28.27
CA GLY A 78 9.59 -8.12 -28.29
C GLY A 78 10.01 -8.78 -26.97
N LYS A 79 10.19 -8.02 -25.89
CA LYS A 79 10.41 -8.56 -24.54
C LYS A 79 9.24 -8.24 -23.62
N ALA A 80 8.93 -9.16 -22.70
CA ALA A 80 7.92 -8.94 -21.68
C ALA A 80 8.37 -7.86 -20.68
N ASP A 81 7.43 -7.03 -20.22
CA ASP A 81 7.68 -6.09 -19.14
C ASP A 81 8.16 -6.81 -17.89
N VAL A 82 9.06 -6.18 -17.15
CA VAL A 82 9.54 -6.70 -15.86
C VAL A 82 8.79 -6.00 -14.75
N GLU A 83 8.22 -6.79 -13.84
CA GLU A 83 7.56 -6.28 -12.63
C GLU A 83 8.48 -6.46 -11.42
N GLU A 84 8.61 -5.42 -10.64
CA GLU A 84 9.34 -5.42 -9.37
C GLU A 84 8.45 -4.88 -8.25
N ILE A 85 8.56 -5.46 -7.05
CA ILE A 85 7.90 -4.93 -5.86
C ILE A 85 8.97 -4.29 -4.98
N ILE A 86 8.87 -2.98 -4.80
CA ILE A 86 9.86 -2.16 -4.10
C ILE A 86 9.28 -1.75 -2.75
N PRO A 87 9.87 -2.24 -1.63
CA PRO A 87 9.52 -1.77 -0.29
C PRO A 87 10.22 -0.45 0.01
N ILE A 88 9.49 0.50 0.62
CA ILE A 88 9.94 1.87 0.87
C ILE A 88 9.62 2.26 2.31
N VAL A 89 10.63 2.74 3.01
CA VAL A 89 10.54 3.25 4.38
C VAL A 89 10.51 4.78 4.35
N ASN A 90 9.71 5.38 5.22
CA ASN A 90 9.52 6.82 5.32
C ASN A 90 9.25 7.49 3.96
N PRO A 91 8.25 6.99 3.20
CA PRO A 91 7.96 7.54 1.89
C PRO A 91 7.49 9.00 1.98
N SER A 92 7.92 9.80 1.02
CA SER A 92 7.50 11.18 0.83
C SER A 92 6.96 11.36 -0.59
N LEU A 93 5.79 11.96 -0.71
CA LEU A 93 5.09 12.16 -1.98
C LEU A 93 5.18 13.60 -2.44
N LYS A 94 5.55 13.80 -3.71
CA LYS A 94 5.50 15.08 -4.40
C LYS A 94 4.59 15.00 -5.62
N LEU A 95 3.60 15.88 -5.72
CA LEU A 95 2.76 16.03 -6.91
C LEU A 95 3.52 16.84 -7.95
N LEU A 96 3.66 16.33 -9.18
CA LEU A 96 4.52 16.94 -10.21
C LEU A 96 3.77 17.82 -11.21
N ASN A 97 2.46 17.60 -11.39
CA ASN A 97 1.64 18.43 -12.27
C ASN A 97 0.25 18.68 -11.69
N GLY A 98 -0.46 19.70 -12.23
CA GLY A 98 -1.83 20.02 -11.86
C GLY A 98 -2.89 19.12 -12.51
N ALA A 99 -2.50 18.22 -13.42
CA ALA A 99 -3.43 17.32 -14.09
C ALA A 99 -3.93 16.25 -13.11
N GLN A 100 -5.22 15.94 -13.23
CA GLN A 100 -5.89 14.97 -12.38
C GLN A 100 -6.59 13.91 -13.23
N LEU A 101 -6.72 12.72 -12.68
CA LEU A 101 -7.50 11.64 -13.28
C LEU A 101 -8.47 11.07 -12.24
N ILE A 102 -9.58 10.55 -12.72
CA ILE A 102 -10.56 9.85 -11.87
C ILE A 102 -10.35 8.36 -12.10
N SER A 103 -10.13 7.63 -11.02
CA SER A 103 -9.92 6.19 -11.04
C SER A 103 -10.89 5.49 -10.10
N GLU A 104 -11.32 4.29 -10.48
CA GLU A 104 -12.03 3.38 -9.59
C GLU A 104 -11.00 2.55 -8.81
N GLU A 105 -10.83 2.87 -7.54
CA GLU A 105 -9.86 2.24 -6.66
C GLU A 105 -10.48 1.12 -5.83
N ARG A 106 -9.68 0.07 -5.62
CA ARG A 106 -9.99 -1.07 -4.77
C ARG A 106 -8.90 -1.26 -3.75
N CYS A 107 -9.25 -1.74 -2.57
CA CYS A 107 -8.30 -2.01 -1.50
C CYS A 107 -8.52 -3.40 -0.91
N LEU A 108 -7.44 -4.09 -0.56
CA LEU A 108 -7.51 -5.40 0.11
C LEU A 108 -8.23 -5.32 1.46
N SER A 109 -8.14 -4.17 2.13
CA SER A 109 -8.84 -3.89 3.39
C SER A 109 -10.34 -3.59 3.22
N PHE A 110 -10.83 -3.44 1.97
CA PHE A 110 -12.22 -3.15 1.60
C PHE A 110 -12.76 -4.16 0.58
N PRO A 111 -12.87 -5.45 0.92
CA PRO A 111 -13.28 -6.48 -0.03
C PRO A 111 -14.64 -6.17 -0.66
N LYS A 112 -14.72 -6.33 -1.99
CA LYS A 112 -15.93 -6.11 -2.81
C LYS A 112 -16.44 -4.67 -2.86
N HIS A 113 -15.61 -3.70 -2.47
CA HIS A 113 -15.94 -2.27 -2.57
C HIS A 113 -14.93 -1.58 -3.49
N ALA A 114 -15.44 -0.66 -4.28
CA ALA A 114 -14.65 0.22 -5.12
C ALA A 114 -15.17 1.64 -4.96
N VAL A 115 -14.27 2.61 -5.01
CA VAL A 115 -14.58 4.03 -4.84
C VAL A 115 -13.92 4.82 -5.96
N LYS A 116 -14.65 5.76 -6.57
CA LYS A 116 -14.11 6.68 -7.57
C LYS A 116 -13.40 7.82 -6.86
N ILE A 117 -12.10 7.94 -7.08
CA ILE A 117 -11.25 8.94 -6.43
C ILE A 117 -10.53 9.76 -7.48
N LYS A 118 -10.37 11.05 -7.19
CA LYS A 118 -9.63 11.99 -8.01
C LYS A 118 -8.19 12.07 -7.52
N ARG A 119 -7.23 11.76 -8.40
CA ARG A 119 -5.80 11.69 -8.08
C ARG A 119 -4.99 12.58 -9.00
N ALA A 120 -3.81 13.02 -8.52
CA ALA A 120 -2.81 13.58 -9.41
C ALA A 120 -2.36 12.52 -10.42
N SER A 121 -2.19 12.93 -11.68
CA SER A 121 -1.83 12.01 -12.77
C SER A 121 -0.34 11.67 -12.80
N VAL A 122 0.52 12.54 -12.24
CA VAL A 122 1.98 12.33 -12.17
C VAL A 122 2.49 12.72 -10.80
N VAL A 123 3.30 11.85 -10.21
CA VAL A 123 3.87 12.03 -8.87
C VAL A 123 5.34 11.58 -8.85
N ALA A 124 6.08 12.06 -7.86
CA ALA A 124 7.35 11.47 -7.44
C ALA A 124 7.23 10.96 -6.01
N LEU A 125 7.74 9.77 -5.78
CA LEU A 125 7.84 9.12 -4.49
C LEU A 125 9.32 8.97 -4.13
N SER A 126 9.72 9.48 -2.97
CA SER A 126 11.06 9.27 -2.42
C SER A 126 10.98 8.57 -1.08
N GLY A 127 12.07 7.92 -0.66
CA GLY A 127 12.15 7.24 0.63
C GLY A 127 13.42 6.44 0.76
N VAL A 128 13.43 5.45 1.65
CA VAL A 128 14.58 4.56 1.90
C VAL A 128 14.24 3.15 1.45
N GLY A 129 15.10 2.57 0.61
CA GLY A 129 14.95 1.20 0.09
C GLY A 129 15.39 0.11 1.06
N LEU A 130 15.32 -1.14 0.60
CA LEU A 130 15.67 -2.33 1.40
C LEU A 130 17.15 -2.37 1.83
N ASP A 131 18.02 -1.72 1.08
CA ASP A 131 19.46 -1.59 1.37
C ASP A 131 19.78 -0.44 2.32
N GLY A 132 18.76 0.33 2.74
CA GLY A 132 18.91 1.50 3.61
C GLY A 132 19.33 2.78 2.90
N HIS A 133 19.44 2.77 1.58
CA HIS A 133 19.78 3.95 0.77
C HIS A 133 18.54 4.66 0.24
N ALA A 134 18.72 5.95 -0.05
CA ALA A 134 17.66 6.77 -0.62
C ALA A 134 17.29 6.25 -2.02
N ILE A 135 15.97 6.21 -2.29
CA ILE A 135 15.42 5.86 -3.59
C ILE A 135 14.39 6.92 -4.02
N GLU A 136 14.22 7.06 -5.33
CA GLU A 136 13.19 7.91 -5.94
C GLU A 136 12.52 7.15 -7.08
N ILE A 137 11.18 7.24 -7.13
CA ILE A 137 10.33 6.57 -8.13
C ILE A 137 9.40 7.60 -8.74
N GLY A 138 9.52 7.84 -10.04
CA GLY A 138 8.52 8.58 -10.80
C GLY A 138 7.31 7.68 -11.09
N GLY A 139 6.10 8.19 -10.89
CA GLY A 139 4.87 7.46 -11.17
C GLY A 139 3.90 8.29 -12.02
N ASP A 140 3.32 7.66 -13.02
CA ASP A 140 2.20 8.18 -13.78
C ASP A 140 1.05 7.17 -13.87
N GLY A 141 -0.11 7.59 -14.34
CA GLY A 141 -1.28 6.72 -14.55
C GLY A 141 -1.58 5.81 -13.35
N ALA A 142 -1.58 4.51 -13.56
CA ALA A 142 -1.91 3.52 -12.53
C ALA A 142 -0.88 3.50 -11.38
N LEU A 143 0.40 3.73 -11.66
CA LEU A 143 1.43 3.80 -10.64
C LEU A 143 1.24 5.02 -9.74
N ALA A 144 0.93 6.19 -10.31
CA ALA A 144 0.63 7.40 -9.54
C ALA A 144 -0.58 7.20 -8.61
N ILE A 145 -1.63 6.50 -9.07
CA ILE A 145 -2.80 6.16 -8.25
C ILE A 145 -2.39 5.26 -7.08
N SER A 146 -1.66 4.18 -7.37
CA SER A 146 -1.22 3.22 -6.36
C SER A 146 -0.36 3.88 -5.28
N ILE A 147 0.60 4.71 -5.67
CA ILE A 147 1.44 5.46 -4.72
C ILE A 147 0.57 6.32 -3.80
N GLN A 148 -0.36 7.12 -4.35
CA GLN A 148 -1.23 7.97 -3.55
C GLN A 148 -2.14 7.17 -2.62
N HIS A 149 -2.61 6.00 -3.05
CA HIS A 149 -3.42 5.09 -2.25
C HIS A 149 -2.66 4.59 -1.01
N GLU A 150 -1.41 4.16 -1.19
CA GLU A 150 -0.60 3.68 -0.06
C GLU A 150 -0.19 4.81 0.89
N MET A 151 0.03 6.03 0.36
CA MET A 151 0.28 7.22 1.18
C MET A 151 -0.94 7.62 2.02
N ASP A 152 -2.15 7.45 1.49
CA ASP A 152 -3.38 7.64 2.28
C ASP A 152 -3.40 6.73 3.51
N HIS A 153 -3.10 5.45 3.34
CA HIS A 153 -3.04 4.51 4.46
C HIS A 153 -2.07 4.95 5.56
N LEU A 154 -0.92 5.54 5.20
CA LEU A 154 0.03 6.05 6.18
C LEU A 154 -0.49 7.27 6.95
N SER A 155 -1.34 8.07 6.33
CA SER A 155 -1.99 9.21 6.99
C SER A 155 -3.24 8.84 7.80
N GLY A 156 -3.66 7.56 7.76
CA GLY A 156 -4.90 7.08 8.36
C GLY A 156 -6.14 7.35 7.53
N THR A 157 -5.96 7.80 6.27
CA THR A 157 -7.05 7.99 5.32
C THR A 157 -7.44 6.65 4.68
N VAL A 158 -8.73 6.38 4.59
CA VAL A 158 -9.24 5.13 4.01
C VAL A 158 -10.19 5.39 2.86
N LEU A 159 -10.40 4.38 1.99
CA LEU A 159 -11.23 4.51 0.78
C LEU A 159 -12.59 5.19 1.02
N THR A 160 -13.22 4.91 2.15
CA THR A 160 -14.53 5.45 2.48
C THR A 160 -14.53 6.93 2.87
N ASP A 161 -13.36 7.54 3.10
CA ASP A 161 -13.24 8.97 3.38
C ASP A 161 -13.52 9.83 2.13
N TYR A 162 -13.39 9.22 0.95
CA TYR A 162 -13.75 9.83 -0.34
C TYR A 162 -15.22 9.68 -0.71
N GLU A 163 -16.02 9.05 0.14
CA GLU A 163 -17.45 8.84 -0.07
C GLU A 163 -18.29 9.73 0.86
N SER A 164 -19.59 9.89 0.54
CA SER A 164 -20.53 10.55 1.44
C SER A 164 -20.66 9.76 2.76
N GLN A 165 -20.98 10.47 3.85
CA GLN A 165 -21.19 9.86 5.17
C GLN A 165 -22.17 8.67 5.11
N LEU A 166 -23.28 8.82 4.37
CA LEU A 166 -24.26 7.76 4.22
C LEU A 166 -23.67 6.50 3.60
N LYS A 167 -22.87 6.64 2.53
CA LYS A 167 -22.19 5.49 1.88
C LYS A 167 -21.15 4.87 2.79
N ARG A 168 -20.36 5.70 3.50
CA ARG A 168 -19.38 5.24 4.50
C ARG A 168 -20.05 4.36 5.55
N ASP A 169 -21.17 4.79 6.10
CA ASP A 169 -21.92 4.04 7.14
C ASP A 169 -22.48 2.73 6.59
N LEU A 170 -23.03 2.74 5.37
CA LEU A 170 -23.51 1.51 4.72
C LEU A 170 -22.39 0.49 4.50
N ILE A 171 -21.20 0.94 4.05
CA ILE A 171 -20.04 0.08 3.87
C ILE A 171 -19.56 -0.45 5.22
N ARG A 172 -19.50 0.41 6.25
CA ARG A 172 -19.13 0.04 7.62
C ARG A 172 -19.99 -1.12 8.14
N VAL A 173 -21.32 -1.01 8.03
CA VAL A 173 -22.22 -2.06 8.47
C VAL A 173 -22.02 -3.37 7.70
N LYS A 174 -21.82 -3.29 6.38
CA LYS A 174 -21.58 -4.49 5.54
C LYS A 174 -20.28 -5.20 5.93
N LEU A 175 -19.18 -4.46 6.07
CA LEU A 175 -17.88 -5.04 6.39
C LEU A 175 -17.82 -5.55 7.85
N ALA A 176 -18.45 -4.85 8.79
CA ALA A 176 -18.56 -5.33 10.17
C ALA A 176 -19.28 -6.70 10.24
N LYS A 177 -20.35 -6.89 9.46
CA LYS A 177 -21.06 -8.19 9.36
C LYS A 177 -20.15 -9.28 8.78
N LEU A 178 -19.29 -8.97 7.81
CA LEU A 178 -18.34 -9.93 7.25
C LEU A 178 -17.28 -10.33 8.28
N LYS A 179 -16.79 -9.40 9.09
CA LYS A 179 -15.86 -9.69 10.21
C LYS A 179 -16.48 -10.63 11.23
N ILE A 180 -17.71 -10.40 11.63
CA ILE A 180 -18.46 -11.27 12.58
C ILE A 180 -18.60 -12.69 12.00
N LYS A 181 -18.79 -12.84 10.68
CA LYS A 181 -18.85 -14.13 9.97
C LYS A 181 -17.49 -14.80 9.76
N GLY A 182 -16.42 -14.33 10.41
CA GLY A 182 -15.09 -14.92 10.36
C GLY A 182 -14.11 -14.26 9.37
N LEU A 183 -14.55 -13.34 8.54
CA LEU A 183 -13.66 -12.57 7.64
C LEU A 183 -12.99 -11.42 8.43
N ARG A 184 -12.14 -11.79 9.41
CA ARG A 184 -11.40 -10.81 10.21
C ARG A 184 -10.16 -10.30 9.49
N TYR A 185 -9.56 -11.18 8.67
CA TYR A 185 -8.33 -10.94 7.92
C TYR A 185 -8.43 -11.64 6.57
N ARG A 186 -7.81 -11.06 5.53
CA ARG A 186 -7.60 -11.79 4.29
C ARG A 186 -6.24 -12.48 4.36
N VAL A 187 -6.26 -13.79 4.18
CA VAL A 187 -5.07 -14.60 3.94
C VAL A 187 -5.31 -15.30 2.61
N PRO A 188 -4.37 -15.31 1.68
CA PRO A 188 -4.51 -16.11 0.46
C PRO A 188 -4.62 -17.58 0.83
N THR A 189 -5.66 -18.25 0.40
CA THR A 189 -5.79 -19.71 0.55
C THR A 189 -5.07 -20.47 -0.53
N GLU A 190 -4.81 -19.82 -1.69
CA GLU A 190 -4.04 -20.36 -2.82
C GLU A 190 -3.56 -19.21 -3.71
N ARG A 191 -2.45 -19.40 -4.43
CA ARG A 191 -2.02 -18.49 -5.49
C ARG A 191 -3.12 -18.46 -6.55
N GLN A 192 -3.72 -17.32 -6.80
CA GLN A 192 -4.56 -17.18 -7.99
C GLN A 192 -3.62 -17.30 -9.20
N PRO A 193 -3.88 -18.23 -10.15
CA PRO A 193 -3.10 -18.27 -11.38
C PRO A 193 -3.27 -16.94 -12.11
N THR A 194 -2.17 -16.37 -12.54
CA THR A 194 -2.06 -15.17 -13.39
C THR A 194 -2.73 -15.38 -14.74
#